data_1f9e234ef834022870144fbb43e75c7c
#
_entry.id   1f9e234ef834022870144fbb43e75c7c
#
_cell.length_a   1.000
_cell.length_b   1.000
_cell.length_c   1.000
_cell.angle_alpha   90.00
_cell.angle_beta   90.00
_cell.angle_gamma   90.00
#
_symmetry.space_group_name_H-M   'P 1'
#
loop_
_entity.id
_entity.type
_entity.pdbx_description
1 polymer ?
#
loop_
_entity_poly.entity_id
_entity_poly.type
_entity_poly.pdbx_seq_one_letter_code
_entity_poly.pdbx_strand_id
1 'polypeptide(L)'
;MSEQTLKILTLGRKSGLPHIAVVRFVFSNGAFLVLAGKRQSDWALNALASGKARIRLAKYSQEVKCEILLNREETLNIFARKYGEKFVEGWYATSELCLKLTPNGEATPRGVIRGEGESSLDFGSWKKSGVEYYSAVSEAFDSASEEYDFTINQNFINVWIRERSIKELLSLSKRDDALLEIGCGTGAEALRISNHVSRVVATDISRGMTSLLEGKIHARGLGAKVKVVQLGASDIGRAAEYLPNGKVRLAYSFNGALNCELKIQQFPYALWKIMVSGGLFVCSIRNTLCLSEALTHALVLQFDRMAPRKRQPVMVSVGGMDIPSYYYPPGRFAKMFEPYFTVKKMIGLPALLPPAYLSNIYFKTRRVLAFTERAEIALANHYPFNRLGDQTLMIFQRNETPNK
;
A
#
# COMPACT_ATOMS: atom_id res chain seq x y z
N MET A 1 11.09 12.37 14.30
CA MET A 1 9.71 12.72 14.73
C MET A 1 9.27 11.68 15.75
N SER A 2 8.80 12.08 16.93
CA SER A 2 8.23 11.12 17.90
C SER A 2 7.05 10.43 17.25
N GLU A 3 6.99 9.09 17.33
CA GLU A 3 5.87 8.32 16.79
C GLU A 3 4.55 8.83 17.37
N GLN A 4 3.62 9.18 16.49
CA GLN A 4 2.34 9.76 16.88
C GLN A 4 1.19 8.77 16.93
N THR A 5 1.38 7.58 16.34
CA THR A 5 0.35 6.54 16.23
C THR A 5 0.92 5.17 16.52
N LEU A 6 0.09 4.28 17.03
CA LEU A 6 0.36 2.85 17.14
C LEU A 6 -0.78 2.05 16.49
N LYS A 7 -0.49 0.82 16.08
CA LYS A 7 -1.52 -0.12 15.62
C LYS A 7 -1.98 -0.97 16.81
N ILE A 8 -3.31 -1.11 16.95
CA ILE A 8 -3.94 -2.01 17.92
C ILE A 8 -4.63 -3.13 17.14
N LEU A 9 -4.24 -4.37 17.41
CA LEU A 9 -4.90 -5.58 16.90
C LEU A 9 -5.79 -6.17 17.99
N THR A 10 -7.06 -6.35 17.69
CA THR A 10 -8.07 -6.97 18.56
C THR A 10 -8.82 -8.06 17.81
N LEU A 11 -9.45 -8.99 18.51
CA LEU A 11 -10.40 -9.93 17.93
C LEU A 11 -11.81 -9.38 18.05
N GLY A 12 -12.56 -9.46 16.97
CA GLY A 12 -13.96 -9.01 16.95
C GLY A 12 -14.83 -9.81 17.93
N ARG A 13 -15.44 -9.13 18.90
CA ARG A 13 -16.29 -9.76 19.95
C ARG A 13 -17.48 -10.54 19.42
N LYS A 14 -17.94 -10.26 18.18
CA LYS A 14 -19.05 -10.96 17.50
C LYS A 14 -18.58 -11.92 16.41
N SER A 15 -17.50 -11.58 15.70
CA SER A 15 -17.04 -12.31 14.51
C SER A 15 -15.85 -13.23 14.77
N GLY A 16 -15.11 -13.02 15.88
CA GLY A 16 -13.82 -13.68 16.12
C GLY A 16 -12.70 -13.26 15.16
N LEU A 17 -13.00 -12.43 14.17
CA LEU A 17 -12.03 -12.02 13.15
C LEU A 17 -11.10 -10.93 13.68
N PRO A 18 -9.83 -10.88 13.22
CA PRO A 18 -8.90 -9.83 13.60
C PRO A 18 -9.37 -8.45 13.14
N HIS A 19 -9.26 -7.47 14.03
CA HIS A 19 -9.52 -6.06 13.79
C HIS A 19 -8.28 -5.23 14.10
N ILE A 20 -7.83 -4.41 13.13
CA ILE A 20 -6.70 -3.50 13.30
C ILE A 20 -7.20 -2.05 13.31
N ALA A 21 -6.75 -1.27 14.28
CA ALA A 21 -6.97 0.16 14.33
C ALA A 21 -5.64 0.90 14.48
N VAL A 22 -5.50 2.03 13.79
CA VAL A 22 -4.38 2.97 13.99
C VAL A 22 -4.87 4.09 14.89
N VAL A 23 -4.23 4.24 16.03
CA VAL A 23 -4.66 5.20 17.07
C VAL A 23 -3.49 6.08 17.51
N ARG A 24 -3.79 7.30 17.89
CA ARG A 24 -2.82 8.17 18.57
C ARG A 24 -2.67 7.72 20.00
N PHE A 25 -1.47 7.86 20.55
CA PHE A 25 -1.17 7.44 21.91
C PHE A 25 -0.28 8.43 22.64
N VAL A 26 -0.33 8.37 23.95
CA VAL A 26 0.71 8.92 24.83
C VAL A 26 1.28 7.78 25.65
N PHE A 27 2.59 7.66 25.74
CA PHE A 27 3.24 6.69 26.64
C PHE A 27 3.55 7.40 27.96
N SER A 28 2.98 6.89 29.04
CA SER A 28 3.15 7.45 30.38
C SER A 28 3.12 6.34 31.42
N ASN A 29 3.99 6.40 32.42
CA ASN A 29 4.05 5.46 33.53
C ASN A 29 4.05 3.98 33.09
N GLY A 30 4.83 3.65 32.03
CA GLY A 30 4.98 2.27 31.55
C GLY A 30 3.80 1.73 30.74
N ALA A 31 2.82 2.56 30.41
CA ALA A 31 1.64 2.18 29.64
C ALA A 31 1.36 3.12 28.47
N PHE A 32 0.68 2.62 27.45
CA PHE A 32 0.16 3.43 26.35
C PHE A 32 -1.26 3.90 26.70
N LEU A 33 -1.47 5.20 26.70
CA LEU A 33 -2.78 5.81 26.84
C LEU A 33 -3.34 6.07 25.45
N VAL A 34 -4.57 5.67 25.20
CA VAL A 34 -5.25 5.84 23.92
C VAL A 34 -6.68 6.34 24.12
N LEU A 35 -7.14 7.17 23.18
CA LEU A 35 -8.49 7.72 23.18
C LEU A 35 -9.27 7.13 22.00
N ALA A 36 -10.45 6.59 22.25
CA ALA A 36 -11.37 6.21 21.19
C ALA A 36 -12.10 7.43 20.68
N GLY A 37 -11.93 7.79 19.41
CA GLY A 37 -12.51 9.00 18.81
C GLY A 37 -14.04 9.00 18.71
N LYS A 38 -14.71 7.85 18.94
CA LYS A 38 -16.17 7.69 18.97
C LYS A 38 -16.57 6.75 20.10
N ARG A 39 -17.75 6.99 20.67
CA ARG A 39 -18.31 6.21 21.80
C ARG A 39 -18.39 4.70 21.53
N GLN A 40 -18.51 4.28 20.26
CA GLN A 40 -18.66 2.90 19.84
C GLN A 40 -17.55 2.47 18.87
N SER A 41 -16.31 2.85 19.13
CA SER A 41 -15.18 2.33 18.33
C SER A 41 -15.02 0.83 18.55
N ASP A 42 -15.26 0.03 17.51
CA ASP A 42 -15.26 -1.44 17.60
C ASP A 42 -13.97 -2.01 18.17
N TRP A 43 -12.82 -1.45 17.80
CA TRP A 43 -11.53 -1.89 18.33
C TRP A 43 -11.45 -1.70 19.87
N ALA A 44 -11.96 -0.58 20.40
CA ALA A 44 -11.92 -0.30 21.83
C ALA A 44 -12.85 -1.24 22.61
N LEU A 45 -14.06 -1.47 22.07
CA LEU A 45 -15.01 -2.41 22.64
C LEU A 45 -14.51 -3.86 22.55
N ASN A 46 -13.81 -4.24 21.48
CA ASN A 46 -13.20 -5.55 21.34
C ASN A 46 -12.04 -5.74 22.34
N ALA A 47 -11.17 -4.73 22.50
CA ALA A 47 -10.08 -4.74 23.47
C ALA A 47 -10.57 -4.88 24.91
N LEU A 48 -11.64 -4.17 25.25
CA LEU A 48 -12.26 -4.25 26.59
C LEU A 48 -12.95 -5.59 26.84
N ALA A 49 -13.66 -6.12 25.84
CA ALA A 49 -14.35 -7.40 25.97
C ALA A 49 -13.39 -8.58 26.18
N SER A 50 -12.19 -8.53 25.57
CA SER A 50 -11.15 -9.56 25.73
C SER A 50 -10.19 -9.28 26.88
N GLY A 51 -10.15 -8.04 27.42
CA GLY A 51 -9.19 -7.58 28.41
C GLY A 51 -7.75 -7.44 27.87
N LYS A 52 -7.53 -7.72 26.58
CA LYS A 52 -6.23 -7.72 25.94
C LYS A 52 -6.27 -7.31 24.48
N ALA A 53 -5.13 -6.83 24.00
CA ALA A 53 -4.91 -6.52 22.59
C ALA A 53 -3.43 -6.77 22.27
N ARG A 54 -3.07 -6.77 20.98
CA ARG A 54 -1.68 -6.69 20.55
C ARG A 54 -1.43 -5.31 19.99
N ILE A 55 -0.39 -4.64 20.47
CA ILE A 55 0.04 -3.36 19.92
C ILE A 55 1.28 -3.54 19.06
N ARG A 56 1.40 -2.68 18.05
CA ARG A 56 2.59 -2.58 17.20
C ARG A 56 2.99 -1.12 17.04
N LEU A 57 4.26 -0.84 17.30
CA LEU A 57 4.88 0.48 17.21
C LEU A 57 6.27 0.28 16.59
N ALA A 58 6.46 0.64 15.31
CA ALA A 58 7.65 0.30 14.54
C ALA A 58 8.01 -1.21 14.64
N LYS A 59 9.21 -1.53 15.12
CA LYS A 59 9.67 -2.91 15.33
C LYS A 59 9.17 -3.54 16.65
N TYR A 60 8.50 -2.75 17.49
CA TYR A 60 7.97 -3.22 18.77
C TYR A 60 6.57 -3.80 18.57
N SER A 61 6.38 -5.07 18.92
CA SER A 61 5.08 -5.74 18.90
C SER A 61 4.90 -6.54 20.17
N GLN A 62 3.83 -6.28 20.93
CA GLN A 62 3.61 -6.94 22.22
C GLN A 62 2.11 -7.06 22.52
N GLU A 63 1.74 -8.12 23.26
CA GLU A 63 0.44 -8.23 23.87
C GLU A 63 0.36 -7.28 25.08
N VAL A 64 -0.77 -6.58 25.20
CA VAL A 64 -1.04 -5.61 26.26
C VAL A 64 -2.33 -5.95 26.98
N LYS A 65 -2.37 -5.71 28.27
CA LYS A 65 -3.59 -5.68 29.08
C LYS A 65 -4.33 -4.39 28.78
N CYS A 66 -5.66 -4.45 28.57
CA CYS A 66 -6.50 -3.33 28.23
C CYS A 66 -7.46 -3.01 29.40
N GLU A 67 -7.40 -1.78 29.91
CA GLU A 67 -8.21 -1.32 31.03
C GLU A 67 -8.81 0.06 30.69
N ILE A 68 -10.00 0.34 31.22
CA ILE A 68 -10.63 1.66 31.11
C ILE A 68 -9.92 2.62 32.07
N LEU A 69 -9.60 3.82 31.57
CA LEU A 69 -9.20 4.95 32.42
C LEU A 69 -10.43 5.76 32.80
N LEU A 70 -10.69 5.89 34.09
CA LEU A 70 -11.85 6.60 34.63
C LEU A 70 -11.67 8.12 34.61
N ASN A 71 -10.42 8.62 34.68
CA ASN A 71 -10.13 10.05 34.65
C ASN A 71 -9.92 10.56 33.24
N ARG A 72 -11.04 10.88 32.56
CA ARG A 72 -11.06 11.38 31.18
C ARG A 72 -10.33 12.73 31.05
N GLU A 73 -10.56 13.66 31.98
CA GLU A 73 -10.04 15.03 31.92
C GLU A 73 -8.51 15.05 32.01
N GLU A 74 -7.95 14.28 32.92
CA GLU A 74 -6.49 14.09 33.02
C GLU A 74 -5.91 13.50 31.75
N THR A 75 -6.57 12.49 31.15
CA THR A 75 -6.10 11.87 29.89
C THR A 75 -6.13 12.88 28.75
N LEU A 76 -7.18 13.69 28.62
CA LEU A 76 -7.25 14.74 27.60
C LEU A 76 -6.15 15.79 27.79
N ASN A 77 -5.86 16.20 29.04
CA ASN A 77 -4.76 17.12 29.34
C ASN A 77 -3.39 16.55 28.96
N ILE A 78 -3.17 15.24 29.19
CA ILE A 78 -1.94 14.57 28.76
C ILE A 78 -1.82 14.56 27.22
N PHE A 79 -2.93 14.32 26.52
CA PHE A 79 -2.96 14.37 25.05
C PHE A 79 -2.76 15.80 24.53
N ALA A 80 -3.35 16.82 25.18
CA ALA A 80 -3.20 18.20 24.79
C ALA A 80 -1.75 18.70 24.90
N ARG A 81 -1.00 18.25 25.90
CA ARG A 81 0.45 18.53 26.03
C ARG A 81 1.27 17.94 24.86
N LYS A 82 0.89 16.78 24.32
CA LYS A 82 1.61 16.13 23.21
C LYS A 82 1.17 16.61 21.83
N TYR A 83 -0.13 16.82 21.62
CA TYR A 83 -0.72 17.07 20.30
C TYR A 83 -1.28 18.48 20.10
N GLY A 84 -1.38 19.27 21.17
CA GLY A 84 -1.98 20.61 21.18
C GLY A 84 -3.48 20.60 21.51
N GLU A 85 -3.95 21.64 22.23
CA GLU A 85 -5.34 21.78 22.70
C GLU A 85 -6.34 21.75 21.54
N LYS A 86 -6.15 22.59 20.52
CA LYS A 86 -7.02 22.66 19.34
C LYS A 86 -7.19 21.32 18.63
N PHE A 87 -6.13 20.50 18.62
CA PHE A 87 -6.19 19.16 18.04
C PHE A 87 -7.09 18.24 18.89
N VAL A 88 -6.91 18.25 20.20
CA VAL A 88 -7.66 17.40 21.13
C VAL A 88 -9.13 17.81 21.14
N GLU A 89 -9.45 19.09 21.17
CA GLU A 89 -10.82 19.62 21.05
C GLU A 89 -11.49 19.19 19.75
N GLY A 90 -10.80 19.26 18.62
CA GLY A 90 -11.37 18.90 17.32
C GLY A 90 -11.60 17.39 17.12
N TRP A 91 -10.77 16.54 17.73
CA TRP A 91 -10.81 15.09 17.47
C TRP A 91 -11.37 14.24 18.61
N TYR A 92 -11.24 14.70 19.86
CA TYR A 92 -11.55 13.93 21.06
C TYR A 92 -12.55 14.60 22.00
N ALA A 93 -13.14 15.74 21.62
CA ALA A 93 -14.15 16.43 22.43
C ALA A 93 -15.30 15.50 22.87
N THR A 94 -15.71 14.57 21.98
CA THR A 94 -16.77 13.59 22.23
C THR A 94 -16.25 12.20 22.61
N SER A 95 -14.94 12.05 22.86
CA SER A 95 -14.36 10.77 23.26
C SER A 95 -14.75 10.44 24.69
N GLU A 96 -15.46 9.34 24.89
CA GLU A 96 -15.88 8.87 26.21
C GLU A 96 -15.05 7.68 26.70
N LEU A 97 -14.30 7.04 25.81
CA LEU A 97 -13.48 5.87 26.12
C LEU A 97 -12.00 6.22 26.10
N CYS A 98 -11.40 6.20 27.28
CA CYS A 98 -9.96 6.28 27.48
C CYS A 98 -9.47 4.90 27.91
N LEU A 99 -8.50 4.33 27.21
CA LEU A 99 -7.93 3.04 27.54
C LEU A 99 -6.46 3.17 27.92
N LYS A 100 -6.10 2.40 28.95
CA LYS A 100 -4.72 2.13 29.34
C LYS A 100 -4.33 0.76 28.80
N LEU A 101 -3.26 0.72 28.03
CA LEU A 101 -2.70 -0.49 27.43
C LEU A 101 -1.36 -0.77 28.12
N THR A 102 -1.34 -1.74 29.03
CA THR A 102 -0.15 -2.10 29.81
C THR A 102 0.55 -3.30 29.17
N PRO A 103 1.83 -3.19 28.75
CA PRO A 103 2.58 -4.30 28.20
C PRO A 103 2.74 -5.46 29.16
N ASN A 104 2.57 -6.69 28.68
CA ASN A 104 2.80 -7.91 29.45
C ASN A 104 4.31 -8.26 29.38
N GLY A 105 5.13 -7.78 30.35
CA GLY A 105 6.56 -8.10 30.45
C GLY A 105 7.47 -6.88 30.62
N GLU A 106 8.74 -7.12 30.93
CA GLU A 106 9.74 -6.09 31.28
C GLU A 106 10.29 -5.27 30.10
N ALA A 107 9.99 -5.64 28.86
CA ALA A 107 10.46 -4.92 27.68
C ALA A 107 9.73 -3.57 27.56
N THR A 108 10.19 -2.58 28.31
CA THR A 108 9.71 -1.20 28.14
C THR A 108 10.20 -0.66 26.81
N PRO A 109 9.34 -0.02 26.01
CA PRO A 109 9.70 0.55 24.71
C PRO A 109 10.59 1.82 24.84
N ARG A 110 11.37 1.95 25.92
CA ARG A 110 12.21 3.14 26.18
C ARG A 110 13.16 3.48 25.03
N GLY A 111 13.67 2.48 24.31
CA GLY A 111 14.50 2.68 23.12
C GLY A 111 13.74 3.05 21.85
N VAL A 112 12.45 2.74 21.76
CA VAL A 112 11.58 3.00 20.62
C VAL A 112 10.88 4.38 20.75
N ILE A 113 10.62 4.82 22.00
CA ILE A 113 9.89 6.07 22.28
C ILE A 113 10.84 7.26 22.48
N ARG A 114 12.10 7.04 22.86
CA ARG A 114 13.15 8.05 22.85
C ARG A 114 13.76 8.20 21.46
N GLY A 115 13.00 8.71 20.55
CA GLY A 115 13.51 9.31 19.32
C GLY A 115 13.80 10.80 19.51
N GLU A 116 14.48 11.20 20.59
CA GLU A 116 15.32 12.40 20.63
C GLU A 116 16.71 12.02 20.11
N GLY A 117 16.78 11.58 18.90
CA GLY A 117 17.98 11.20 18.22
C GLY A 117 17.64 11.05 16.75
N GLU A 118 17.82 12.15 16.02
CA GLU A 118 18.20 12.22 14.64
C GLU A 118 17.83 10.98 13.78
N SER A 119 16.64 10.99 13.22
CA SER A 119 16.52 10.56 11.85
C SER A 119 15.58 11.51 11.11
N SER A 120 15.98 12.75 10.96
CA SER A 120 15.83 13.40 9.66
C SER A 120 16.65 12.50 8.73
N LEU A 121 16.05 11.43 8.20
CA LEU A 121 16.63 10.73 7.06
C LEU A 121 16.84 11.83 6.02
N ASP A 122 18.10 12.24 5.90
CA ASP A 122 18.52 13.23 4.94
C ASP A 122 18.17 12.65 3.57
N PHE A 123 17.21 13.28 2.89
CA PHE A 123 16.80 12.90 1.53
C PHE A 123 17.97 12.82 0.55
N GLY A 124 19.11 13.43 0.88
CA GLY A 124 20.36 13.32 0.16
C GLY A 124 21.08 11.98 0.37
N SER A 125 20.91 11.30 1.51
CA SER A 125 21.61 10.05 1.82
C SER A 125 21.10 8.86 1.03
N TRP A 126 19.79 8.77 0.74
CA TRP A 126 19.20 7.71 -0.09
C TRP A 126 19.74 7.65 -1.51
N LYS A 127 20.28 8.76 -2.02
CA LYS A 127 20.94 8.81 -3.33
C LYS A 127 22.34 8.20 -3.33
N LYS A 128 22.96 7.98 -2.17
CA LYS A 128 24.37 7.58 -2.07
C LYS A 128 24.62 6.09 -2.16
N SER A 129 23.66 5.24 -1.83
CA SER A 129 23.79 3.79 -1.96
C SER A 129 22.47 3.14 -2.37
N GLY A 130 22.38 2.66 -3.61
CA GLY A 130 21.21 1.92 -4.09
C GLY A 130 20.95 0.64 -3.27
N VAL A 131 21.98 0.05 -2.68
CA VAL A 131 21.88 -1.17 -1.84
C VAL A 131 21.11 -0.87 -0.55
N GLU A 132 21.45 0.23 0.14
CA GLU A 132 20.74 0.63 1.36
C GLU A 132 19.27 0.96 1.11
N TYR A 133 18.98 1.61 -0.03
CA TYR A 133 17.61 1.90 -0.44
C TYR A 133 16.77 0.62 -0.59
N TYR A 134 17.26 -0.33 -1.37
CA TYR A 134 16.53 -1.58 -1.63
C TYR A 134 16.42 -2.45 -0.38
N SER A 135 17.43 -2.43 0.50
CA SER A 135 17.36 -3.10 1.81
C SER A 135 16.24 -2.51 2.67
N ALA A 136 16.16 -1.17 2.75
CA ALA A 136 15.11 -0.50 3.52
C ALA A 136 13.70 -0.74 2.96
N VAL A 137 13.55 -0.73 1.62
CA VAL A 137 12.28 -1.07 0.97
C VAL A 137 11.89 -2.52 1.29
N SER A 138 12.82 -3.48 1.12
CA SER A 138 12.57 -4.89 1.47
C SER A 138 12.18 -5.05 2.93
N GLU A 139 12.91 -4.45 3.87
CA GLU A 139 12.64 -4.53 5.30
C GLU A 139 11.27 -3.95 5.69
N ALA A 140 10.87 -2.84 5.05
CA ALA A 140 9.55 -2.25 5.28
C ALA A 140 8.41 -3.19 4.86
N PHE A 141 8.53 -3.79 3.67
CA PHE A 141 7.54 -4.75 3.18
C PHE A 141 7.58 -6.08 3.95
N ASP A 142 8.75 -6.57 4.37
CA ASP A 142 8.87 -7.73 5.25
C ASP A 142 8.11 -7.48 6.55
N SER A 143 8.29 -6.31 7.15
CA SER A 143 7.60 -5.89 8.37
C SER A 143 6.08 -5.77 8.20
N ALA A 144 5.60 -5.41 7.00
CA ALA A 144 4.18 -5.28 6.71
C ALA A 144 3.50 -6.62 6.35
N SER A 145 4.26 -7.64 5.96
CA SER A 145 3.78 -8.79 5.20
C SER A 145 2.61 -9.54 5.85
N GLU A 146 2.68 -9.82 7.16
CA GLU A 146 1.65 -10.58 7.88
C GLU A 146 0.27 -9.88 7.91
N GLU A 147 0.26 -8.55 7.94
CA GLU A 147 -0.98 -7.75 8.02
C GLU A 147 -1.40 -7.18 6.66
N TYR A 148 -0.58 -7.35 5.63
CA TYR A 148 -0.74 -6.68 4.35
C TYR A 148 -2.07 -7.01 3.68
N ASP A 149 -2.40 -8.29 3.55
CA ASP A 149 -3.66 -8.73 2.93
C ASP A 149 -4.88 -8.20 3.67
N PHE A 150 -4.85 -8.25 4.99
CA PHE A 150 -5.93 -7.76 5.82
C PHE A 150 -6.14 -6.26 5.60
N THR A 151 -5.05 -5.48 5.67
CA THR A 151 -5.10 -4.03 5.52
C THR A 151 -5.61 -3.60 4.14
N ILE A 152 -5.14 -4.25 3.07
CA ILE A 152 -5.51 -3.90 1.70
C ILE A 152 -6.94 -4.34 1.38
N ASN A 153 -7.35 -5.55 1.80
CA ASN A 153 -8.66 -6.10 1.46
C ASN A 153 -9.82 -5.47 2.23
N GLN A 154 -9.58 -4.80 3.35
CA GLN A 154 -10.61 -4.04 4.05
C GLN A 154 -11.01 -2.76 3.32
N ASN A 155 -10.18 -2.26 2.43
CA ASN A 155 -10.45 -1.02 1.72
C ASN A 155 -11.11 -1.32 0.36
N PHE A 156 -12.38 -0.94 0.23
CA PHE A 156 -13.16 -1.11 -1.00
C PHE A 156 -12.46 -0.57 -2.24
N ILE A 157 -11.82 0.60 -2.16
CA ILE A 157 -11.15 1.22 -3.31
C ILE A 157 -9.93 0.39 -3.75
N ASN A 158 -9.14 -0.15 -2.80
CA ASN A 158 -8.03 -1.04 -3.14
C ASN A 158 -8.53 -2.32 -3.82
N VAL A 159 -9.62 -2.90 -3.32
CA VAL A 159 -10.25 -4.07 -3.94
C VAL A 159 -10.75 -3.73 -5.33
N TRP A 160 -11.43 -2.61 -5.49
CA TRP A 160 -11.95 -2.14 -6.80
C TRP A 160 -10.83 -1.93 -7.82
N ILE A 161 -9.72 -1.26 -7.45
CA ILE A 161 -8.55 -1.07 -8.31
C ILE A 161 -7.98 -2.43 -8.74
N ARG A 162 -7.82 -3.37 -7.82
CA ARG A 162 -7.33 -4.72 -8.09
C ARG A 162 -8.21 -5.46 -9.09
N GLU A 163 -9.53 -5.49 -8.84
CA GLU A 163 -10.50 -6.14 -9.73
C GLU A 163 -10.42 -5.59 -11.16
N ARG A 164 -10.35 -4.27 -11.28
CA ARG A 164 -10.25 -3.60 -12.56
C ARG A 164 -8.94 -3.93 -13.28
N SER A 165 -7.83 -3.92 -12.57
CA SER A 165 -6.50 -4.25 -13.12
C SER A 165 -6.42 -5.69 -13.59
N ILE A 166 -6.92 -6.64 -12.78
CA ILE A 166 -6.97 -8.06 -13.15
C ILE A 166 -7.87 -8.27 -14.38
N LYS A 167 -9.04 -7.63 -14.43
CA LYS A 167 -9.95 -7.73 -15.57
C LYS A 167 -9.29 -7.27 -16.88
N GLU A 168 -8.59 -6.13 -16.86
CA GLU A 168 -7.86 -5.64 -18.04
C GLU A 168 -6.72 -6.59 -18.43
N LEU A 169 -5.96 -7.13 -17.48
CA LEU A 169 -4.91 -8.10 -17.76
C LEU A 169 -5.45 -9.38 -18.36
N LEU A 170 -6.52 -9.95 -17.80
CA LEU A 170 -7.13 -11.18 -18.28
C LEU A 170 -7.74 -11.03 -19.68
N SER A 171 -8.20 -9.84 -20.06
CA SER A 171 -8.66 -9.57 -21.44
C SER A 171 -7.54 -9.67 -22.50
N LEU A 172 -6.28 -9.57 -22.05
CA LEU A 172 -5.08 -9.63 -22.89
C LEU A 172 -4.38 -10.99 -22.82
N SER A 173 -4.72 -11.81 -21.84
CA SER A 173 -4.08 -13.11 -21.59
C SER A 173 -4.72 -14.24 -22.40
N LYS A 174 -3.92 -15.29 -22.66
CA LYS A 174 -4.36 -16.56 -23.22
C LYS A 174 -4.18 -17.68 -22.19
N ARG A 175 -4.91 -18.78 -22.34
CA ARG A 175 -4.84 -19.89 -21.38
C ARG A 175 -3.48 -20.57 -21.33
N ASP A 176 -2.75 -20.56 -22.42
CA ASP A 176 -1.41 -21.13 -22.57
C ASP A 176 -0.27 -20.17 -22.21
N ASP A 177 -0.58 -18.92 -21.90
CA ASP A 177 0.43 -17.94 -21.49
C ASP A 177 1.11 -18.34 -20.16
N ALA A 178 2.44 -18.14 -20.13
CA ALA A 178 3.17 -17.92 -18.90
C ALA A 178 3.29 -16.41 -18.66
N LEU A 179 2.88 -15.93 -17.49
CA LEU A 179 2.94 -14.52 -17.13
C LEU A 179 4.09 -14.23 -16.16
N LEU A 180 4.61 -13.01 -16.22
CA LEU A 180 5.58 -12.48 -15.25
C LEU A 180 4.92 -11.39 -14.43
N GLU A 181 4.86 -11.56 -13.10
CA GLU A 181 4.44 -10.56 -12.13
C GLU A 181 5.63 -9.90 -11.46
N ILE A 182 5.64 -8.58 -11.39
CA ILE A 182 6.70 -7.77 -10.80
C ILE A 182 6.14 -7.00 -9.61
N GLY A 183 6.67 -7.27 -8.41
CA GLY A 183 6.14 -6.75 -7.15
C GLY A 183 4.84 -7.48 -6.75
N CYS A 184 4.91 -8.81 -6.63
CA CYS A 184 3.73 -9.65 -6.38
C CYS A 184 3.18 -9.53 -4.94
N GLY A 185 3.94 -8.95 -4.01
CA GLY A 185 3.56 -8.91 -2.60
C GLY A 185 3.23 -10.30 -2.07
N THR A 186 2.13 -10.40 -1.34
CA THR A 186 1.61 -11.67 -0.80
C THR A 186 0.87 -12.53 -1.82
N GLY A 187 0.87 -12.15 -3.12
CA GLY A 187 0.38 -12.93 -4.24
C GLY A 187 -1.13 -12.91 -4.47
N ALA A 188 -1.82 -11.87 -4.03
CA ALA A 188 -3.27 -11.77 -4.19
C ALA A 188 -3.69 -11.81 -5.68
N GLU A 189 -2.93 -11.18 -6.56
CA GLU A 189 -3.12 -11.18 -8.00
C GLU A 189 -2.64 -12.49 -8.64
N ALA A 190 -1.41 -12.95 -8.34
CA ALA A 190 -0.83 -14.19 -8.89
C ALA A 190 -1.74 -15.40 -8.69
N LEU A 191 -2.26 -15.58 -7.46
CA LEU A 191 -3.12 -16.71 -7.10
C LEU A 191 -4.46 -16.71 -7.87
N ARG A 192 -5.00 -15.54 -8.18
CA ARG A 192 -6.25 -15.43 -8.97
C ARG A 192 -6.01 -15.65 -10.44
N ILE A 193 -4.94 -15.03 -10.97
CA ILE A 193 -4.57 -15.10 -12.38
C ILE A 193 -4.15 -16.51 -12.76
N SER A 194 -3.50 -17.26 -11.86
CA SER A 194 -3.06 -18.65 -12.10
C SER A 194 -4.19 -19.62 -12.47
N ASN A 195 -5.44 -19.28 -12.17
CA ASN A 195 -6.60 -20.07 -12.60
C ASN A 195 -6.96 -19.91 -14.09
N HIS A 196 -6.45 -18.84 -14.72
CA HIS A 196 -6.82 -18.44 -16.09
C HIS A 196 -5.69 -18.65 -17.12
N VAL A 197 -4.47 -18.90 -16.65
CA VAL A 197 -3.26 -19.03 -17.49
C VAL A 197 -2.51 -20.32 -17.17
N SER A 198 -1.51 -20.66 -18.00
CA SER A 198 -0.73 -21.88 -17.78
C SER A 198 0.20 -21.77 -16.58
N ARG A 199 0.85 -20.61 -16.41
CA ARG A 199 1.83 -20.37 -15.34
C ARG A 199 1.94 -18.89 -14.98
N VAL A 200 2.31 -18.60 -13.73
CA VAL A 200 2.73 -17.26 -13.27
C VAL A 200 4.11 -17.39 -12.63
N VAL A 201 5.07 -16.58 -13.08
CA VAL A 201 6.33 -16.32 -12.39
C VAL A 201 6.15 -15.02 -11.61
N ALA A 202 6.08 -15.12 -10.29
CA ALA A 202 5.79 -14.00 -9.39
C ALA A 202 7.07 -13.54 -8.68
N THR A 203 7.43 -12.26 -8.81
CA THR A 203 8.66 -11.71 -8.23
C THR A 203 8.36 -10.60 -7.24
N ASP A 204 9.10 -10.57 -6.14
CA ASP A 204 9.09 -9.46 -5.17
C ASP A 204 10.46 -9.33 -4.51
N ILE A 205 10.82 -8.10 -4.12
CA ILE A 205 12.08 -7.84 -3.41
C ILE A 205 12.02 -8.35 -1.96
N SER A 206 10.84 -8.32 -1.35
CA SER A 206 10.58 -8.69 0.03
C SER A 206 10.54 -10.21 0.20
N ARG A 207 11.39 -10.73 1.08
CA ARG A 207 11.38 -12.15 1.46
C ARG A 207 10.13 -12.50 2.27
N GLY A 208 9.67 -11.63 3.15
CA GLY A 208 8.46 -11.84 3.92
C GLY A 208 7.24 -12.01 3.02
N MET A 209 7.11 -11.15 1.99
CA MET A 209 6.03 -11.25 1.00
C MET A 209 6.09 -12.55 0.21
N THR A 210 7.26 -12.88 -0.36
CA THR A 210 7.45 -14.11 -1.16
C THR A 210 7.21 -15.37 -0.35
N SER A 211 7.69 -15.44 0.90
CA SER A 211 7.47 -16.59 1.79
C SER A 211 5.99 -16.80 2.12
N LEU A 212 5.22 -15.73 2.33
CA LEU A 212 3.78 -15.83 2.53
C LEU A 212 3.06 -16.33 1.28
N LEU A 213 3.48 -15.87 0.09
CA LEU A 213 2.94 -16.39 -1.17
C LEU A 213 3.26 -17.88 -1.33
N GLU A 214 4.49 -18.31 -1.05
CA GLU A 214 4.89 -19.73 -1.10
C GLU A 214 4.02 -20.59 -0.17
N GLY A 215 3.77 -20.14 1.05
CA GLY A 215 2.86 -20.81 1.98
C GLY A 215 1.44 -20.96 1.43
N LYS A 216 0.89 -19.91 0.80
CA LYS A 216 -0.44 -19.94 0.16
C LYS A 216 -0.50 -20.87 -1.04
N ILE A 217 0.58 -20.92 -1.85
CA ILE A 217 0.71 -21.84 -3.00
C ILE A 217 0.71 -23.28 -2.53
N HIS A 218 1.50 -23.59 -1.50
CA HIS A 218 1.56 -24.92 -0.91
C HIS A 218 0.18 -25.35 -0.37
N ALA A 219 -0.48 -24.49 0.41
CA ALA A 219 -1.79 -24.78 1.00
C ALA A 219 -2.90 -25.00 -0.06
N ARG A 220 -2.74 -24.47 -1.28
CA ARG A 220 -3.71 -24.60 -2.38
C ARG A 220 -3.31 -25.59 -3.48
N GLY A 221 -2.17 -26.26 -3.35
CA GLY A 221 -1.66 -27.18 -4.36
C GLY A 221 -1.29 -26.52 -5.70
N LEU A 222 -0.91 -25.23 -5.69
CA LEU A 222 -0.63 -24.44 -6.90
C LEU A 222 0.84 -24.43 -7.35
N GLY A 223 1.70 -25.29 -6.79
CA GLY A 223 3.15 -25.31 -7.07
C GLY A 223 3.50 -25.51 -8.53
N ALA A 224 2.68 -26.24 -9.30
CA ALA A 224 2.88 -26.39 -10.74
C ALA A 224 2.52 -25.13 -11.55
N LYS A 225 1.67 -24.25 -11.01
CA LYS A 225 1.14 -23.07 -11.69
C LYS A 225 1.82 -21.76 -11.31
N VAL A 226 2.33 -21.65 -10.09
CA VAL A 226 2.93 -20.39 -9.60
C VAL A 226 4.34 -20.67 -9.12
N LYS A 227 5.32 -20.00 -9.73
CA LYS A 227 6.72 -19.99 -9.30
C LYS A 227 7.01 -18.65 -8.64
N VAL A 228 7.47 -18.69 -7.40
CA VAL A 228 7.88 -17.48 -6.65
C VAL A 228 9.39 -17.31 -6.76
N VAL A 229 9.84 -16.07 -6.93
CA VAL A 229 11.26 -15.72 -6.98
C VAL A 229 11.47 -14.41 -6.19
N GLN A 230 12.35 -14.42 -5.21
CA GLN A 230 12.77 -13.20 -4.55
C GLN A 230 13.65 -12.39 -5.50
N LEU A 231 13.08 -11.37 -6.15
CA LEU A 231 13.74 -10.56 -7.18
C LEU A 231 13.12 -9.17 -7.25
N GLY A 232 13.96 -8.13 -7.15
CA GLY A 232 13.53 -6.74 -7.33
C GLY A 232 13.36 -6.36 -8.81
N ALA A 233 12.62 -5.27 -9.06
CA ALA A 233 12.41 -4.78 -10.43
C ALA A 233 13.70 -4.35 -11.12
N SER A 234 14.70 -3.84 -10.37
CA SER A 234 16.04 -3.51 -10.90
C SER A 234 16.74 -4.67 -11.56
N ASP A 235 16.49 -5.90 -11.08
CA ASP A 235 17.16 -7.12 -11.55
C ASP A 235 16.25 -8.01 -12.42
N ILE A 236 15.15 -7.46 -12.91
CA ILE A 236 14.08 -8.23 -13.59
C ILE A 236 14.59 -9.06 -14.78
N GLY A 237 15.71 -8.68 -15.39
CA GLY A 237 16.35 -9.47 -16.45
C GLY A 237 16.69 -10.91 -16.06
N ARG A 238 16.95 -11.16 -14.76
CA ARG A 238 17.22 -12.50 -14.21
C ARG A 238 15.97 -13.37 -14.15
N ALA A 239 14.78 -12.81 -14.27
CA ALA A 239 13.54 -13.59 -14.37
C ALA A 239 13.53 -14.52 -15.60
N ALA A 240 14.36 -14.24 -16.62
CA ALA A 240 14.53 -15.11 -17.79
C ALA A 240 14.83 -16.58 -17.42
N GLU A 241 15.56 -16.83 -16.33
CA GLU A 241 15.91 -18.17 -15.85
C GLU A 241 14.67 -19.03 -15.50
N TYR A 242 13.54 -18.38 -15.21
CA TYR A 242 12.30 -19.01 -14.75
C TYR A 242 11.18 -18.99 -15.81
N LEU A 243 11.43 -18.33 -16.95
CA LEU A 243 10.47 -18.16 -18.04
C LEU A 243 10.68 -19.22 -19.14
N PRO A 244 9.61 -19.63 -19.84
CA PRO A 244 9.73 -20.51 -21.00
C PRO A 244 10.64 -19.88 -22.07
N ASN A 245 11.70 -20.59 -22.46
CA ASN A 245 12.71 -20.12 -23.45
C ASN A 245 13.30 -18.73 -23.10
N GLY A 246 13.34 -18.38 -21.79
CA GLY A 246 13.86 -17.10 -21.29
C GLY A 246 13.02 -15.87 -21.67
N LYS A 247 11.80 -16.05 -22.16
CA LYS A 247 10.94 -14.96 -22.67
C LYS A 247 9.52 -15.06 -22.17
N VAL A 248 8.85 -13.89 -22.10
CA VAL A 248 7.45 -13.76 -21.70
C VAL A 248 6.67 -12.93 -22.73
N ARG A 249 5.42 -13.31 -23.01
CA ARG A 249 4.51 -12.55 -23.88
C ARG A 249 3.76 -11.47 -23.10
N LEU A 250 3.39 -11.73 -21.85
CA LEU A 250 2.61 -10.83 -21.02
C LEU A 250 3.25 -10.72 -19.64
N ALA A 251 3.67 -9.50 -19.28
CA ALA A 251 4.18 -9.15 -17.96
C ALA A 251 3.29 -8.10 -17.31
N TYR A 252 3.25 -8.04 -15.98
CA TYR A 252 2.47 -7.03 -15.27
C TYR A 252 3.09 -6.63 -13.93
N SER A 253 2.71 -5.41 -13.46
CA SER A 253 3.09 -4.86 -12.16
C SER A 253 1.98 -3.95 -11.66
N PHE A 254 1.34 -4.28 -10.53
CA PHE A 254 0.18 -3.55 -10.03
C PHE A 254 0.45 -2.83 -8.71
N ASN A 255 -0.54 -2.03 -8.30
CA ASN A 255 -0.59 -1.33 -7.01
C ASN A 255 0.60 -0.42 -6.72
N GLY A 256 1.27 0.08 -7.76
CA GLY A 256 2.37 1.03 -7.63
C GLY A 256 3.69 0.42 -7.15
N ALA A 257 3.92 -0.88 -7.35
CA ALA A 257 5.20 -1.51 -7.01
C ALA A 257 6.40 -0.79 -7.69
N LEU A 258 6.24 -0.38 -8.95
CA LEU A 258 7.27 0.38 -9.69
C LEU A 258 7.48 1.81 -9.17
N ASN A 259 6.60 2.34 -8.33
CA ASN A 259 6.84 3.64 -7.69
C ASN A 259 7.92 3.57 -6.59
N CYS A 260 8.28 2.35 -6.14
CA CYS A 260 9.40 2.12 -5.23
C CYS A 260 10.70 1.71 -5.96
N GLU A 261 10.75 1.80 -7.29
CA GLU A 261 11.95 1.46 -8.06
C GLU A 261 12.83 2.71 -8.26
N LEU A 262 14.01 2.71 -7.63
CA LEU A 262 14.94 3.82 -7.71
C LEU A 262 15.54 4.00 -9.12
N LYS A 263 15.83 2.88 -9.80
CA LYS A 263 16.44 2.83 -11.13
C LYS A 263 15.41 2.61 -12.24
N ILE A 264 14.22 3.20 -12.08
CA ILE A 264 13.09 2.98 -13.03
C ILE A 264 13.47 3.22 -14.49
N GLN A 265 14.44 4.10 -14.78
CA GLN A 265 14.88 4.38 -16.15
C GLN A 265 15.61 3.20 -16.81
N GLN A 266 16.17 2.26 -16.03
CA GLN A 266 16.86 1.08 -16.53
C GLN A 266 15.89 -0.10 -16.70
N PHE A 267 14.76 -0.07 -16.00
CA PHE A 267 13.75 -1.14 -15.99
C PHE A 267 13.18 -1.46 -17.39
N PRO A 268 12.79 -0.47 -18.24
CA PRO A 268 12.22 -0.78 -19.56
C PRO A 268 13.16 -1.59 -20.45
N TYR A 269 14.46 -1.29 -20.43
CA TYR A 269 15.45 -2.04 -21.21
C TYR A 269 15.60 -3.48 -20.69
N ALA A 270 15.68 -3.65 -19.37
CA ALA A 270 15.80 -4.98 -18.77
C ALA A 270 14.57 -5.86 -19.08
N LEU A 271 13.37 -5.28 -18.98
CA LEU A 271 12.12 -5.95 -19.31
C LEU A 271 12.03 -6.27 -20.82
N TRP A 272 12.41 -5.33 -21.69
CA TRP A 272 12.42 -5.51 -23.14
C TRP A 272 13.24 -6.74 -23.56
N LYS A 273 14.40 -6.97 -22.92
CA LYS A 273 15.25 -8.12 -23.18
C LYS A 273 14.59 -9.48 -22.94
N ILE A 274 13.70 -9.57 -21.98
CA ILE A 274 13.04 -10.83 -21.57
C ILE A 274 11.61 -10.98 -22.09
N MET A 275 11.13 -10.04 -22.91
CA MET A 275 9.82 -10.15 -23.55
C MET A 275 9.96 -10.58 -25.01
N VAL A 276 8.94 -11.27 -25.55
CA VAL A 276 8.83 -11.56 -26.99
C VAL A 276 8.46 -10.30 -27.77
N SER A 277 8.79 -10.23 -29.07
CA SER A 277 8.36 -9.13 -29.93
C SER A 277 6.85 -9.01 -29.96
N GLY A 278 6.32 -7.78 -29.87
CA GLY A 278 4.88 -7.52 -29.76
C GLY A 278 4.25 -7.91 -28.44
N GLY A 279 5.03 -8.45 -27.48
CA GLY A 279 4.56 -8.76 -26.13
C GLY A 279 4.02 -7.54 -25.39
N LEU A 280 3.17 -7.76 -24.39
CA LEU A 280 2.48 -6.71 -23.66
C LEU A 280 2.96 -6.61 -22.22
N PHE A 281 3.15 -5.38 -21.75
CA PHE A 281 3.40 -5.06 -20.36
C PHE A 281 2.27 -4.20 -19.79
N VAL A 282 1.66 -4.64 -18.69
CA VAL A 282 0.56 -3.94 -18.02
C VAL A 282 1.01 -3.50 -16.64
N CYS A 283 1.02 -2.19 -16.38
CA CYS A 283 1.39 -1.72 -15.05
C CYS A 283 0.48 -0.62 -14.55
N SER A 284 0.29 -0.53 -13.24
CA SER A 284 -0.32 0.62 -12.58
C SER A 284 0.72 1.39 -11.79
N ILE A 285 0.71 2.71 -11.96
CA ILE A 285 1.58 3.65 -11.25
C ILE A 285 0.77 4.70 -10.52
N ARG A 286 1.25 5.16 -9.39
CA ARG A 286 0.67 6.30 -8.68
C ARG A 286 1.02 7.61 -9.37
N ASN A 287 -0.01 8.46 -9.52
CA ASN A 287 0.10 9.73 -10.23
C ASN A 287 0.46 10.88 -9.29
N THR A 288 1.15 11.89 -9.82
CA THR A 288 1.44 13.16 -9.13
C THR A 288 0.20 14.04 -8.96
N LEU A 289 -0.87 13.79 -9.72
CA LEU A 289 -2.13 14.51 -9.64
C LEU A 289 -3.29 13.51 -9.60
N CYS A 290 -4.16 13.65 -8.60
CA CYS A 290 -5.38 12.88 -8.46
C CYS A 290 -6.56 13.86 -8.37
N LEU A 291 -7.46 13.78 -9.36
CA LEU A 291 -8.60 14.71 -9.48
C LEU A 291 -9.54 14.61 -8.29
N SER A 292 -9.92 13.38 -7.91
CA SER A 292 -10.83 13.16 -6.78
C SER A 292 -10.24 13.62 -5.43
N GLU A 293 -8.92 13.48 -5.25
CA GLU A 293 -8.21 14.00 -4.08
C GLU A 293 -8.24 15.54 -4.06
N ALA A 294 -7.91 16.17 -5.18
CA ALA A 294 -7.92 17.63 -5.30
C ALA A 294 -9.33 18.21 -5.05
N LEU A 295 -10.37 17.61 -5.64
CA LEU A 295 -11.75 18.01 -5.44
C LEU A 295 -12.21 17.82 -3.99
N THR A 296 -11.85 16.70 -3.36
CA THR A 296 -12.21 16.42 -1.97
C THR A 296 -11.59 17.46 -1.04
N HIS A 297 -10.31 17.80 -1.21
CA HIS A 297 -9.66 18.83 -0.40
C HIS A 297 -10.20 20.24 -0.67
N ALA A 298 -10.58 20.55 -1.91
CA ALA A 298 -11.24 21.80 -2.23
C ALA A 298 -12.60 21.94 -1.53
N LEU A 299 -13.42 20.88 -1.53
CA LEU A 299 -14.74 20.86 -0.88
C LEU A 299 -14.67 21.06 0.65
N VAL A 300 -13.56 20.63 1.28
CA VAL A 300 -13.35 20.86 2.73
C VAL A 300 -12.45 22.06 3.00
N LEU A 301 -12.24 22.95 2.02
CA LEU A 301 -11.47 24.20 2.11
C LEU A 301 -10.00 24.02 2.54
N GLN A 302 -9.41 22.86 2.24
CA GLN A 302 -8.00 22.52 2.51
C GLN A 302 -7.15 22.72 1.25
N PHE A 303 -7.03 23.95 0.78
CA PHE A 303 -6.34 24.27 -0.48
C PHE A 303 -4.86 23.93 -0.49
N ASP A 304 -4.20 23.98 0.66
CA ASP A 304 -2.81 23.57 0.86
C ASP A 304 -2.57 22.08 0.58
N ARG A 305 -3.63 21.26 0.65
CA ARG A 305 -3.61 19.82 0.44
C ARG A 305 -4.14 19.36 -0.93
N MET A 306 -4.51 20.28 -1.81
CA MET A 306 -5.02 19.91 -3.13
C MET A 306 -3.99 19.24 -4.04
N ALA A 307 -2.70 19.39 -3.77
CA ALA A 307 -1.64 18.80 -4.57
C ALA A 307 -0.50 18.23 -3.71
N PRO A 308 -0.79 17.33 -2.75
CA PRO A 308 0.20 16.82 -1.80
C PRO A 308 1.31 16.01 -2.48
N ARG A 309 1.04 15.51 -3.69
CA ARG A 309 1.91 14.60 -4.44
C ARG A 309 2.93 15.31 -5.34
N LYS A 310 2.94 16.66 -5.37
CA LYS A 310 3.91 17.43 -6.19
C LYS A 310 5.34 17.35 -5.66
N ARG A 311 5.50 17.21 -4.33
CA ARG A 311 6.82 17.06 -3.72
C ARG A 311 7.26 15.62 -3.82
N GLN A 312 8.36 15.35 -4.52
CA GLN A 312 8.88 14.00 -4.76
C GLN A 312 10.25 13.83 -4.06
N PRO A 313 10.53 12.65 -3.51
CA PRO A 313 9.62 11.49 -3.35
C PRO A 313 8.53 11.75 -2.31
N VAL A 314 7.40 11.04 -2.45
CA VAL A 314 6.36 10.98 -1.41
C VAL A 314 6.77 9.92 -0.38
N MET A 315 6.81 10.29 0.89
CA MET A 315 7.06 9.31 1.95
C MET A 315 5.81 8.51 2.25
N VAL A 316 5.89 7.19 2.12
CA VAL A 316 4.78 6.26 2.34
C VAL A 316 5.12 5.35 3.51
N SER A 317 4.23 5.29 4.50
CA SER A 317 4.43 4.41 5.65
C SER A 317 4.04 2.98 5.31
N VAL A 318 5.00 2.07 5.36
CA VAL A 318 4.84 0.63 5.13
C VAL A 318 5.46 -0.12 6.31
N GLY A 319 4.70 -0.99 6.96
CA GLY A 319 5.20 -1.76 8.11
C GLY A 319 5.72 -0.92 9.28
N GLY A 320 5.27 0.35 9.39
CA GLY A 320 5.76 1.29 10.40
C GLY A 320 7.06 2.01 10.01
N MET A 321 7.58 1.80 8.82
CA MET A 321 8.74 2.49 8.26
C MET A 321 8.30 3.41 7.12
N ASP A 322 8.85 4.63 7.07
CA ASP A 322 8.60 5.55 5.99
C ASP A 322 9.58 5.27 4.85
N ILE A 323 9.08 4.88 3.68
CA ILE A 323 9.87 4.62 2.49
C ILE A 323 9.57 5.66 1.41
N PRO A 324 10.56 6.10 0.62
CA PRO A 324 10.33 6.99 -0.48
C PRO A 324 9.64 6.27 -1.64
N SER A 325 8.56 6.87 -2.15
CA SER A 325 7.81 6.41 -3.31
C SER A 325 7.77 7.53 -4.35
N TYR A 326 8.14 7.22 -5.58
CA TYR A 326 8.25 8.19 -6.67
C TYR A 326 6.97 8.18 -7.50
N TYR A 327 6.19 9.26 -7.43
CA TYR A 327 4.96 9.40 -8.21
C TYR A 327 5.28 10.09 -9.54
N TYR A 328 4.61 9.69 -10.60
CA TYR A 328 4.91 10.18 -11.94
C TYR A 328 3.68 10.76 -12.62
N PRO A 329 3.83 11.89 -13.35
CA PRO A 329 2.84 12.22 -14.38
C PRO A 329 2.80 11.09 -15.42
N PRO A 330 1.62 10.56 -15.80
CA PRO A 330 1.52 9.40 -16.68
C PRO A 330 2.28 9.55 -18.01
N GLY A 331 2.23 10.75 -18.62
CA GLY A 331 2.98 11.01 -19.84
C GLY A 331 4.51 10.97 -19.66
N ARG A 332 5.03 11.43 -18.49
CA ARG A 332 6.46 11.36 -18.20
C ARG A 332 6.92 9.92 -17.96
N PHE A 333 6.11 9.13 -17.27
CA PHE A 333 6.40 7.71 -17.08
C PHE A 333 6.41 6.97 -18.42
N ALA A 334 5.41 7.21 -19.28
CA ALA A 334 5.34 6.63 -20.60
C ALA A 334 6.60 6.92 -21.45
N LYS A 335 7.10 8.16 -21.40
CA LYS A 335 8.33 8.56 -22.11
C LYS A 335 9.57 7.77 -21.71
N MET A 336 9.65 7.27 -20.47
CA MET A 336 10.78 6.42 -20.04
C MET A 336 10.78 5.07 -20.75
N PHE A 337 9.63 4.64 -21.26
CA PHE A 337 9.45 3.37 -21.97
C PHE A 337 9.55 3.50 -23.49
N GLU A 338 9.35 4.70 -24.06
CA GLU A 338 9.27 4.94 -25.52
C GLU A 338 10.35 4.27 -26.37
N PRO A 339 11.65 4.25 -25.95
CA PRO A 339 12.66 3.57 -26.76
C PRO A 339 12.39 2.08 -26.97
N TYR A 340 11.72 1.44 -26.05
CA TYR A 340 11.55 -0.01 -25.99
C TYR A 340 10.10 -0.47 -26.16
N PHE A 341 9.15 0.42 -25.84
CA PHE A 341 7.72 0.10 -25.80
C PHE A 341 6.88 1.26 -26.35
N THR A 342 5.77 0.89 -26.98
CA THR A 342 4.72 1.83 -27.40
C THR A 342 3.52 1.72 -26.49
N VAL A 343 2.99 2.86 -26.01
CA VAL A 343 1.78 2.89 -25.20
C VAL A 343 0.56 2.58 -26.05
N LYS A 344 -0.22 1.59 -25.67
CA LYS A 344 -1.45 1.17 -26.34
C LYS A 344 -2.70 1.72 -25.66
N LYS A 345 -2.70 1.82 -24.32
CA LYS A 345 -3.87 2.24 -23.53
C LYS A 345 -3.44 2.85 -22.21
N MET A 346 -4.21 3.82 -21.73
CA MET A 346 -4.12 4.37 -20.37
C MET A 346 -5.52 4.40 -19.75
N ILE A 347 -5.64 4.04 -18.48
CA ILE A 347 -6.90 4.00 -17.71
C ILE A 347 -6.65 4.67 -16.36
N GLY A 348 -7.45 5.65 -15.99
CA GLY A 348 -7.41 6.24 -14.64
C GLY A 348 -8.00 5.28 -13.60
N LEU A 349 -7.34 5.11 -12.46
CA LEU A 349 -7.75 4.16 -11.42
C LEU A 349 -7.54 4.70 -9.99
N PRO A 350 -8.59 5.11 -9.30
CA PRO A 350 -9.79 5.73 -9.84
C PRO A 350 -9.54 7.20 -10.18
N ALA A 351 -10.34 7.75 -11.09
CA ALA A 351 -10.28 9.17 -11.45
C ALA A 351 -11.35 10.01 -10.70
N LEU A 352 -12.54 9.45 -10.50
CA LEU A 352 -13.68 10.09 -9.84
C LEU A 352 -13.94 9.55 -8.44
N LEU A 353 -13.75 8.24 -8.21
CA LEU A 353 -13.82 7.69 -6.87
C LEU A 353 -12.65 8.20 -6.03
N PRO A 354 -12.81 8.36 -4.71
CA PRO A 354 -11.74 8.87 -3.86
C PRO A 354 -10.56 7.92 -3.83
N PRO A 355 -9.34 8.40 -3.55
CA PRO A 355 -8.23 7.52 -3.23
C PRO A 355 -8.52 6.71 -1.96
N ALA A 356 -7.85 5.56 -1.81
CA ALA A 356 -8.13 4.60 -0.75
C ALA A 356 -8.14 5.22 0.67
N TYR A 357 -7.24 6.14 0.98
CA TYR A 357 -7.16 6.76 2.31
C TYR A 357 -8.30 7.75 2.62
N LEU A 358 -9.05 8.20 1.60
CA LEU A 358 -10.24 9.07 1.73
C LEU A 358 -11.56 8.28 1.60
N SER A 359 -11.52 6.97 1.44
CA SER A 359 -12.70 6.13 1.19
C SER A 359 -13.79 6.26 2.25
N ASN A 360 -13.44 6.53 3.50
CA ASN A 360 -14.39 6.71 4.60
C ASN A 360 -15.38 7.86 4.40
N ILE A 361 -15.04 8.84 3.54
CA ILE A 361 -15.91 9.99 3.25
C ILE A 361 -17.12 9.53 2.41
N TYR A 362 -16.97 8.50 1.59
CA TYR A 362 -17.96 8.02 0.62
C TYR A 362 -18.95 7.00 1.16
N PHE A 363 -18.63 6.30 2.26
CA PHE A 363 -19.52 5.27 2.82
C PHE A 363 -20.87 5.78 3.32
N LYS A 364 -21.03 7.10 3.50
CA LYS A 364 -22.27 7.71 3.98
C LYS A 364 -23.40 7.76 2.93
N THR A 365 -23.10 7.59 1.63
CA THR A 365 -24.08 7.75 0.54
C THR A 365 -23.93 6.69 -0.54
N ARG A 366 -24.47 5.50 -0.29
CA ARG A 366 -24.38 4.33 -1.19
C ARG A 366 -24.93 4.61 -2.63
N ARG A 367 -25.92 5.49 -2.77
CA ARG A 367 -26.49 5.85 -4.10
C ARG A 367 -25.54 6.73 -4.91
N VAL A 368 -24.87 7.68 -4.26
CA VAL A 368 -23.86 8.53 -4.90
C VAL A 368 -22.65 7.70 -5.34
N LEU A 369 -22.23 6.75 -4.51
CA LEU A 369 -21.15 5.84 -4.82
C LEU A 369 -21.44 5.02 -6.09
N ALA A 370 -22.63 4.43 -6.21
CA ALA A 370 -22.99 3.63 -7.38
C ALA A 370 -23.06 4.45 -8.68
N PHE A 371 -23.54 5.70 -8.61
CA PHE A 371 -23.52 6.62 -9.75
C PHE A 371 -22.09 6.99 -10.13
N THR A 372 -21.25 7.34 -9.14
CA THR A 372 -19.85 7.70 -9.38
C THR A 372 -19.07 6.54 -9.97
N GLU A 373 -19.33 5.29 -9.52
CA GLU A 373 -18.70 4.09 -10.06
C GLU A 373 -19.06 3.84 -11.54
N ARG A 374 -20.30 4.07 -11.93
CA ARG A 374 -20.71 3.99 -13.34
C ARG A 374 -20.02 5.05 -14.21
N ALA A 375 -19.96 6.29 -13.71
CA ALA A 375 -19.25 7.38 -14.38
C ALA A 375 -17.73 7.10 -14.46
N GLU A 376 -17.15 6.56 -13.41
CA GLU A 376 -15.76 6.12 -13.36
C GLU A 376 -15.46 5.12 -14.49
N ILE A 377 -16.27 4.06 -14.61
CA ILE A 377 -16.11 3.02 -15.64
C ILE A 377 -16.20 3.62 -17.06
N ALA A 378 -17.12 4.56 -17.26
CA ALA A 378 -17.34 5.19 -18.56
C ALA A 378 -16.21 6.15 -18.95
N LEU A 379 -15.68 6.92 -17.99
CA LEU A 379 -14.74 8.02 -18.25
C LEU A 379 -13.26 7.63 -18.09
N ALA A 380 -12.94 6.61 -17.31
CA ALA A 380 -11.57 6.25 -16.94
C ALA A 380 -10.62 6.04 -18.14
N ASN A 381 -11.14 5.66 -19.30
CA ASN A 381 -10.36 5.44 -20.52
C ASN A 381 -10.16 6.72 -21.36
N HIS A 382 -10.90 7.79 -21.07
CA HIS A 382 -10.94 9.02 -21.88
C HIS A 382 -10.07 10.12 -21.27
N TYR A 383 -9.43 10.91 -22.13
CA TYR A 383 -8.74 12.12 -21.72
C TYR A 383 -9.76 13.15 -21.18
N PRO A 384 -9.49 13.85 -20.07
CA PRO A 384 -8.26 13.80 -19.25
C PRO A 384 -8.29 12.77 -18.12
N PHE A 385 -9.40 12.07 -17.88
CA PHE A 385 -9.62 11.17 -16.72
C PHE A 385 -8.62 10.01 -16.68
N ASN A 386 -8.19 9.51 -17.84
CA ASN A 386 -7.18 8.45 -17.93
C ASN A 386 -5.79 8.84 -17.40
N ARG A 387 -5.58 10.14 -17.06
CA ARG A 387 -4.32 10.68 -16.52
C ARG A 387 -4.48 11.35 -15.17
N LEU A 388 -5.69 11.45 -14.64
CA LEU A 388 -6.02 12.19 -13.43
C LEU A 388 -6.50 11.29 -12.28
N GLY A 389 -6.31 9.97 -12.39
CA GLY A 389 -6.65 9.02 -11.34
C GLY A 389 -5.63 9.01 -10.19
N ASP A 390 -5.98 8.34 -9.09
CA ASP A 390 -5.04 8.00 -8.01
C ASP A 390 -3.84 7.22 -8.57
N GLN A 391 -4.16 6.29 -9.47
CA GLN A 391 -3.21 5.54 -10.30
C GLN A 391 -3.59 5.66 -11.77
N THR A 392 -2.63 5.37 -12.65
CA THR A 392 -2.92 5.10 -14.07
C THR A 392 -2.46 3.68 -14.38
N LEU A 393 -3.38 2.85 -14.88
CA LEU A 393 -3.06 1.58 -15.51
C LEU A 393 -2.63 1.85 -16.95
N MET A 394 -1.47 1.36 -17.32
CA MET A 394 -0.90 1.51 -18.66
C MET A 394 -0.67 0.15 -19.30
N ILE A 395 -0.98 0.06 -20.58
CA ILE A 395 -0.68 -1.10 -21.42
C ILE A 395 0.35 -0.67 -22.44
N PHE A 396 1.51 -1.29 -22.37
CA PHE A 396 2.63 -1.09 -23.29
C PHE A 396 2.80 -2.30 -24.19
N GLN A 397 3.15 -2.06 -25.45
CA GLN A 397 3.56 -3.12 -26.38
C GLN A 397 5.07 -3.02 -26.64
N ARG A 398 5.77 -4.13 -26.52
CA ARG A 398 7.20 -4.22 -26.82
C ARG A 398 7.46 -3.95 -28.29
N ASN A 399 8.35 -3.00 -28.59
CA ASN A 399 8.83 -2.72 -29.93
C ASN A 399 9.75 -3.83 -30.44
N GLU A 400 9.78 -4.10 -31.72
CA GLU A 400 10.68 -5.09 -32.32
C GLU A 400 12.14 -4.70 -32.10
N THR A 401 12.46 -3.46 -32.43
CA THR A 401 13.75 -2.80 -32.17
C THR A 401 13.54 -1.57 -31.31
N PRO A 402 14.52 -1.16 -30.51
CA PRO A 402 14.44 0.11 -29.82
C PRO A 402 14.28 1.27 -30.82
N ASN A 403 13.32 2.14 -30.57
CA ASN A 403 13.19 3.38 -31.35
C ASN A 403 14.43 4.26 -31.10
N LYS A 404 14.96 4.90 -32.13
CA LYS A 404 16.07 5.83 -32.05
C LYS A 404 15.65 7.15 -31.40
#